data_2ac521e46897bd93276dd95bb17a5794
#
_entry.id   2ac521e46897bd93276dd95bb17a5794
#
_cell.length_a   1.000
_cell.length_b   1.000
_cell.length_c   1.000
_cell.angle_alpha   90.00
_cell.angle_beta   90.00
_cell.angle_gamma   90.00
#
_symmetry.space_group_name_H-M   'P 1'
#
loop_
_entity.id
_entity.type
_entity.pdbx_description
1 polymer ?
#
loop_
_entity_poly.entity_id
_entity_poly.type
_entity_poly.pdbx_seq_one_letter_code
_entity_poly.pdbx_strand_id
1 'polypeptide(L)' 'MKNSGGIAPKLVSPGFDGMPDRLVLLPGGKIGFVEVKAPGKEPRPLQVARHRLLRRLGFKVYVLDAPEQIGGILDEIRTA' A
#
# COMPACT_ATOMS: atom_id res chain seq x y z
N MET A 1 -5.02 -8.64 -8.34
CA MET A 1 -5.29 -7.37 -9.03
C MET A 1 -6.06 -7.53 -10.33
N LYS A 2 -6.01 -8.69 -10.98
CA LYS A 2 -6.72 -8.92 -12.24
C LYS A 2 -8.21 -8.59 -12.16
N ASN A 3 -8.86 -9.03 -11.08
CA ASN A 3 -10.31 -8.87 -10.95
C ASN A 3 -10.75 -7.45 -10.57
N SER A 4 -9.82 -6.61 -10.18
CA SER A 4 -10.13 -5.21 -9.84
C SER A 4 -9.95 -4.27 -11.02
N GLY A 5 -9.36 -4.74 -12.11
CA GLY A 5 -9.01 -3.90 -13.25
C GLY A 5 -7.81 -3.00 -13.00
N GLY A 6 -7.13 -3.18 -11.89
CA GLY A 6 -5.99 -2.34 -11.52
C GLY A 6 -4.65 -3.03 -11.68
N ILE A 7 -3.61 -2.32 -11.28
CA ILE A 7 -2.24 -2.85 -11.26
C ILE A 7 -1.60 -2.51 -9.92
N ALA A 8 -0.59 -3.29 -9.53
CA ALA A 8 0.14 -3.07 -8.29
C ALA A 8 1.65 -3.19 -8.53
N PRO A 9 2.23 -2.26 -9.28
CA PRO A 9 3.66 -2.30 -9.58
C PRO A 9 4.50 -2.17 -8.31
N LYS A 10 5.69 -2.75 -8.36
CA LYS A 10 6.66 -2.60 -7.30
C LYS A 10 7.14 -1.15 -7.25
N LEU A 11 7.14 -0.58 -6.05
CA LEU A 11 7.59 0.80 -5.86
C LEU A 11 9.05 0.79 -5.42
N VAL A 12 9.88 1.48 -6.15
CA VAL A 12 11.30 1.66 -5.83
C VAL A 12 11.57 3.15 -5.72
N SER A 13 12.09 3.59 -4.56
CA SER A 13 12.32 5.02 -4.29
C SER A 13 13.78 5.24 -3.88
N PRO A 14 14.71 5.26 -4.83
CA PRO A 14 16.11 5.50 -4.52
C PRO A 14 16.31 6.83 -3.79
N GLY A 15 17.11 6.82 -2.72
CA GLY A 15 17.37 8.01 -1.94
C GLY A 15 16.27 8.41 -0.96
N PHE A 16 15.19 7.65 -0.88
CA PHE A 16 14.11 7.91 0.06
C PHE A 16 13.61 6.60 0.67
N ASP A 17 14.34 6.10 1.65
CA ASP A 17 14.10 4.78 2.23
C ASP A 17 12.81 4.71 3.06
N GLY A 18 12.30 3.50 3.22
CA GLY A 18 11.15 3.23 4.08
C GLY A 18 9.79 3.36 3.42
N MET A 19 9.74 3.65 2.13
CA MET A 19 8.48 3.70 1.40
C MET A 19 7.83 2.31 1.29
N PRO A 20 6.49 2.23 1.20
CA PRO A 20 5.81 0.96 0.93
C PRO A 20 6.31 0.35 -0.39
N ASP A 21 6.29 -0.99 -0.47
CA ASP A 21 6.89 -1.69 -1.61
C ASP A 21 5.96 -1.85 -2.82
N ARG A 22 4.67 -1.53 -2.68
CA ARG A 22 3.71 -1.62 -3.80
C ARG A 22 2.90 -0.34 -3.93
N LEU A 23 2.71 0.08 -5.17
CA LEU A 23 1.80 1.18 -5.51
C LEU A 23 0.57 0.55 -6.17
N VAL A 24 -0.60 0.74 -5.57
CA VAL A 24 -1.85 0.19 -6.09
C VAL A 24 -2.58 1.27 -6.89
N LEU A 25 -2.84 0.99 -8.15
CA LEU A 25 -3.52 1.90 -9.06
C LEU A 25 -4.80 1.24 -9.55
N LEU A 26 -5.93 1.83 -9.24
CA LEU A 26 -7.25 1.30 -9.60
C LEU A 26 -7.98 2.22 -10.57
N PRO A 27 -8.99 1.69 -11.32
CA PRO A 27 -9.79 2.51 -12.22
C PRO A 27 -10.38 3.71 -11.50
N GLY A 28 -10.52 4.82 -12.23
CA GLY A 28 -11.03 6.05 -11.67
C GLY A 28 -9.98 6.92 -10.99
N GLY A 29 -8.69 6.61 -11.20
CA GLY A 29 -7.59 7.37 -10.61
C GLY A 29 -7.38 7.10 -9.13
N LYS A 30 -7.86 5.98 -8.62
CA LYS A 30 -7.71 5.63 -7.19
C LYS A 30 -6.32 5.09 -6.93
N ILE A 31 -5.67 5.58 -5.87
CA ILE A 31 -4.29 5.25 -5.53
C ILE A 31 -4.22 4.79 -4.07
N GLY A 32 -3.42 3.75 -3.82
CA GLY A 32 -3.08 3.33 -2.47
C GLY A 32 -1.66 2.79 -2.43
N PHE A 33 -1.09 2.74 -1.23
CA PHE A 33 0.23 2.18 -0.99
C PHE A 33 0.08 0.93 -0.13
N VAL A 34 0.83 -0.11 -0.45
CA VAL A 34 0.77 -1.37 0.30
C VAL A 34 2.18 -1.83 0.62
N GLU A 35 2.39 -2.13 1.91
CA GLU A 35 3.61 -2.77 2.40
C GLU A 35 3.33 -4.24 2.59
N VAL A 36 3.98 -5.11 1.82
CA VAL A 36 3.81 -6.56 1.93
C VAL A 36 4.78 -7.09 2.97
N LYS A 37 4.27 -7.81 3.96
CA LYS A 37 5.05 -8.42 5.03
C LYS A 37 4.70 -9.88 5.20
N ALA A 38 5.66 -10.68 5.69
CA ALA A 38 5.37 -12.04 6.12
C ALA A 38 4.39 -12.03 7.29
N PRO A 39 3.58 -13.08 7.45
CA PRO A 39 2.60 -13.13 8.55
C PRO A 39 3.25 -12.86 9.90
N GLY A 40 2.63 -11.97 10.69
CA GLY A 40 3.11 -11.60 12.02
C GLY A 40 4.31 -10.67 12.06
N LYS A 41 4.81 -10.24 10.90
CA LYS A 41 5.91 -9.29 10.86
C LYS A 41 5.37 -7.87 10.84
N GLU A 42 6.08 -6.97 11.53
CA GLU A 42 5.70 -5.57 11.59
C GLU A 42 6.64 -4.70 10.76
N PRO A 43 6.17 -3.56 10.26
CA PRO A 43 7.03 -2.60 9.59
C PRO A 43 8.14 -2.09 10.51
N ARG A 44 9.31 -1.84 9.93
CA ARG A 44 10.42 -1.23 10.67
C ARG A 44 10.08 0.24 11.00
N PRO A 45 10.75 0.83 12.03
CA PRO A 45 10.46 2.21 12.44
C PRO A 45 10.47 3.24 11.30
N LEU A 46 11.42 3.15 10.37
CA LEU A 46 11.47 4.06 9.23
C LEU A 46 10.27 3.87 8.31
N GLN A 47 9.83 2.64 8.10
CA GLN A 47 8.62 2.37 7.32
C GLN A 47 7.39 2.96 7.99
N VAL A 48 7.27 2.83 9.32
CA VAL A 48 6.18 3.43 10.08
C VAL A 48 6.16 4.96 9.88
N ALA A 49 7.33 5.59 9.93
CA ALA A 49 7.44 7.04 9.72
C ALA A 49 6.96 7.45 8.32
N ARG A 50 7.35 6.70 7.28
CA ARG A 50 6.91 6.96 5.91
C ARG A 50 5.41 6.74 5.73
N HIS A 51 4.85 5.70 6.35
CA HIS A 51 3.41 5.45 6.32
C HIS A 51 2.65 6.63 6.93
N ARG A 52 3.12 7.15 8.05
CA ARG A 52 2.50 8.32 8.69
C ARG A 52 2.56 9.56 7.80
N LEU A 53 3.70 9.79 7.14
CA LEU A 53 3.87 10.89 6.21
C LEU A 53 2.86 10.80 5.07
N LEU A 54 2.76 9.63 4.44
CA LEU A 54 1.84 9.42 3.32
C LEU A 54 0.39 9.63 3.74
N ARG A 55 0.01 9.14 4.93
CA ARG A 55 -1.34 9.33 5.45
C ARG A 55 -1.64 10.80 5.72
N ARG A 56 -0.67 11.56 6.24
CA ARG A 56 -0.83 13.00 6.42
C ARG A 56 -1.03 13.74 5.11
N LEU A 57 -0.41 13.24 4.04
CA LEU A 57 -0.59 13.82 2.71
C LEU A 57 -1.93 13.41 2.07
N GLY A 58 -2.70 12.54 2.72
CA GLY A 58 -4.02 12.14 2.24
C GLY A 58 -4.07 10.82 1.49
N PHE A 59 -2.97 10.08 1.46
CA PHE A 59 -2.93 8.79 0.76
C PHE A 59 -3.31 7.63 1.68
N LYS A 60 -3.90 6.59 1.10
CA LYS A 60 -4.21 5.35 1.81
C LYS A 60 -2.96 4.48 1.85
N VAL A 61 -2.63 3.97 3.03
CA VAL A 61 -1.46 3.11 3.23
C VAL A 61 -1.87 1.92 4.08
N TYR A 62 -1.48 0.73 3.64
CA TYR A 62 -1.84 -0.53 4.30
C TYR A 62 -0.63 -1.43 4.47
N VAL A 63 -0.66 -2.25 5.51
CA VAL A 63 0.27 -3.36 5.69
C VAL A 63 -0.49 -4.63 5.36
N LEU A 64 0.02 -5.39 4.40
CA LEU A 64 -0.58 -6.64 3.95
C LEU A 64 0.30 -7.79 4.43
N ASP A 65 -0.18 -8.55 5.43
CA ASP A 65 0.53 -9.69 5.96
C ASP A 65 -0.28 -11.00 5.87
N ALA A 66 -1.45 -10.95 5.24
CA ALA A 66 -2.28 -12.12 5.01
C ALA A 66 -3.14 -11.94 3.75
N PRO A 67 -3.28 -12.97 2.89
CA PRO A 67 -4.01 -12.85 1.62
C PRO A 67 -5.46 -12.41 1.76
N GLU A 68 -6.13 -12.80 2.84
CA GLU A 68 -7.55 -12.46 3.07
C GLU A 68 -7.79 -10.96 3.29
N GLN A 69 -6.74 -10.18 3.51
CA GLN A 69 -6.85 -8.73 3.65
C GLN A 69 -6.98 -8.00 2.31
N ILE A 70 -6.62 -8.66 1.20
CA ILE A 70 -6.52 -8.01 -0.12
C ILE A 70 -7.86 -7.38 -0.53
N GLY A 71 -8.97 -8.13 -0.41
CA GLY A 71 -10.28 -7.63 -0.81
C GLY A 71 -10.68 -6.36 -0.08
N GLY A 72 -10.50 -6.32 1.24
CA GLY A 72 -10.83 -5.15 2.04
C GLY A 72 -9.96 -3.94 1.72
N ILE A 73 -8.67 -4.17 1.49
CA ILE A 73 -7.74 -3.10 1.11
C ILE A 73 -8.16 -2.49 -0.23
N LEU A 74 -8.45 -3.31 -1.22
CA LEU A 74 -8.88 -2.82 -2.53
C LEU A 74 -10.20 -2.05 -2.44
N ASP A 75 -11.14 -2.52 -1.63
CA ASP A 75 -12.40 -1.83 -1.43
C ASP A 75 -12.20 -0.44 -0.81
N GLU A 76 -11.34 -0.32 0.19
CA GLU A 76 -11.06 0.96 0.82
C GLU A 76 -10.40 1.94 -0.15
N ILE A 77 -9.46 1.48 -0.96
CA ILE A 77 -8.82 2.33 -1.97
C ILE A 77 -9.83 2.77 -3.01
N ARG A 78 -10.68 1.84 -3.45
CA ARG A 78 -11.68 2.10 -4.50
C ARG A 78 -12.71 3.12 -4.06
N THR A 79 -13.08 3.13 -2.79
CA THR A 79 -14.12 4.00 -2.26
C THR A 79 -13.60 5.31 -1.68
N ALA A 80 -12.30 5.49 -1.70
CA ALA A 80 -11.68 6.70 -1.15
C ALA A 80 -11.97 7.96 -1.97
#